data_0d6ebba6c239e32f7196f4c446a1bfe0
#
_entry.id   0d6ebba6c239e32f7196f4c446a1bfe0
#
_cell.length_a   1.000
_cell.length_b   1.000
_cell.length_c   1.000
_cell.angle_alpha   90.00
_cell.angle_beta   90.00
_cell.angle_gamma   90.00
#
_symmetry.space_group_name_H-M   'P 1'
#
loop_
_entity.id
_entity.type
_entity.pdbx_description
1 polymer ?
#
loop_
_entity_poly.entity_id
_entity_poly.type
_entity_poly.pdbx_seq_one_letter_code
_entity_poly.pdbx_strand_id
1 'polypeptide(L)'
;MVTAQDVRAVALSLPRTEEHLIRDHVKFRIGKIVYVAITPDETIMGFAFPREERPALIAAEPDRFLVHRPSDARFNWIDTHMAMITPAEMREFVIDAWRMVVPKRLAAAHLDQPPALGPGDDAAGARPARTSQLARTTRPARTSTRPARAGRP
;
A
#
# COMPACT_ATOMS: atom_id res chain seq x y z
N MET A 1 -19.34 -5.60 -9.66
CA MET A 1 -18.23 -5.88 -10.60
C MET A 1 -17.32 -4.65 -10.65
N VAL A 2 -16.02 -4.86 -10.52
CA VAL A 2 -15.02 -3.77 -10.57
C VAL A 2 -14.84 -3.29 -12.00
N THR A 3 -14.87 -1.98 -12.20
CA THR A 3 -14.66 -1.33 -13.50
C THR A 3 -13.36 -0.54 -13.52
N ALA A 4 -12.87 -0.20 -14.72
CA ALA A 4 -11.72 0.71 -14.87
C ALA A 4 -11.96 2.06 -14.19
N GLN A 5 -13.20 2.54 -14.17
CA GLN A 5 -13.56 3.79 -13.51
C GLN A 5 -13.42 3.70 -11.99
N ASP A 6 -13.75 2.56 -11.40
CA ASP A 6 -13.55 2.33 -9.96
C ASP A 6 -12.07 2.35 -9.61
N VAL A 7 -11.25 1.68 -10.40
CA VAL A 7 -9.78 1.68 -10.22
C VAL A 7 -9.21 3.09 -10.37
N ARG A 8 -9.66 3.83 -11.39
CA ARG A 8 -9.25 5.22 -11.63
C ARG A 8 -9.57 6.12 -10.44
N ALA A 9 -10.77 6.02 -9.90
CA ALA A 9 -11.19 6.81 -8.75
C ALA A 9 -10.29 6.58 -7.53
N VAL A 10 -9.91 5.35 -7.25
CA VAL A 10 -8.99 5.02 -6.15
C VAL A 10 -7.58 5.48 -6.46
N ALA A 11 -7.03 5.11 -7.61
CA ALA A 11 -5.64 5.41 -7.96
C ALA A 11 -5.35 6.92 -8.02
N LEU A 12 -6.23 7.70 -8.64
CA LEU A 12 -6.06 9.16 -8.74
C LEU A 12 -6.29 9.89 -7.41
N SER A 13 -6.91 9.25 -6.43
CA SER A 13 -6.99 9.80 -5.06
C SER A 13 -5.66 9.68 -4.30
N LEU A 14 -4.75 8.83 -4.76
CA LEU A 14 -3.46 8.60 -4.12
C LEU A 14 -2.42 9.64 -4.55
N PRO A 15 -1.61 10.17 -3.62
CA PRO A 15 -0.60 11.18 -3.92
C PRO A 15 0.37 10.79 -5.03
N ARG A 16 0.74 11.73 -5.88
CA ARG A 16 1.70 11.60 -6.97
C ARG A 16 1.33 10.61 -8.08
N THR A 17 0.11 10.11 -8.09
CA THR A 17 -0.34 9.19 -9.14
C THR A 17 -0.69 9.95 -10.40
N GLU A 18 -0.19 9.46 -11.52
CA GLU A 18 -0.50 9.93 -12.87
C GLU A 18 -1.08 8.79 -13.70
N GLU A 19 -2.13 9.09 -14.46
CA GLU A 19 -2.71 8.16 -15.43
C GLU A 19 -2.07 8.34 -16.81
N HIS A 20 -1.70 7.23 -17.43
CA HIS A 20 -1.16 7.21 -18.79
C HIS A 20 -1.81 6.11 -19.61
N LEU A 21 -2.15 6.42 -20.86
CA LEU A 21 -2.56 5.43 -21.84
C LEU A 21 -1.34 5.01 -22.67
N ILE A 22 -0.92 3.76 -22.53
CA ILE A 22 0.23 3.22 -23.25
C ILE A 22 -0.18 1.92 -23.93
N ARG A 23 -0.15 1.91 -25.27
CA ARG A 23 -0.55 0.74 -26.09
C ARG A 23 -1.95 0.22 -25.69
N ASP A 24 -2.91 1.15 -25.60
CA ASP A 24 -4.29 0.91 -25.21
C ASP A 24 -4.52 0.39 -23.78
N HIS A 25 -3.44 0.24 -22.99
CA HIS A 25 -3.52 -0.07 -21.55
C HIS A 25 -3.58 1.21 -20.74
N VAL A 26 -4.55 1.29 -19.84
CA VAL A 26 -4.59 2.35 -18.82
C VAL A 26 -3.57 1.99 -17.75
N LYS A 27 -2.63 2.88 -17.49
CA LYS A 27 -1.56 2.67 -16.50
C LYS A 27 -1.53 3.82 -15.51
N PHE A 28 -1.40 3.44 -14.22
CA PHE A 28 -1.19 4.38 -13.14
C PHE A 28 0.24 4.26 -12.64
N ARG A 29 0.93 5.38 -12.58
CA ARG A 29 2.35 5.41 -12.25
C ARG A 29 2.71 6.52 -11.27
N ILE A 30 3.84 6.31 -10.59
CA ILE A 30 4.54 7.31 -9.79
C ILE A 30 5.88 7.59 -10.51
N GLY A 31 6.03 8.77 -11.07
CA GLY A 31 7.19 9.07 -11.92
C GLY A 31 7.27 8.11 -13.11
N LYS A 32 8.27 7.24 -13.13
CA LYS A 32 8.46 6.23 -14.19
C LYS A 32 7.97 4.83 -13.82
N ILE A 33 7.51 4.64 -12.59
CA ILE A 33 7.15 3.31 -12.06
C ILE A 33 5.65 3.12 -12.16
N VAL A 34 5.23 2.17 -12.99
CA VAL A 34 3.83 1.74 -13.09
C VAL A 34 3.54 0.81 -11.92
N TYR A 35 2.46 1.06 -11.19
CA TYR A 35 2.03 0.21 -10.08
C TYR A 35 0.66 -0.42 -10.27
N VAL A 36 -0.15 0.08 -11.21
CA VAL A 36 -1.41 -0.54 -11.65
C VAL A 36 -1.54 -0.38 -13.16
N ALA A 37 -2.04 -1.39 -13.82
CA ALA A 37 -2.37 -1.36 -15.25
C ALA A 37 -3.67 -2.14 -15.50
N ILE A 38 -4.45 -1.68 -16.47
CA ILE A 38 -5.71 -2.31 -16.87
C ILE A 38 -5.62 -2.64 -18.35
N THR A 39 -6.03 -3.86 -18.72
CA THR A 39 -6.10 -4.27 -20.13
C THR A 39 -7.14 -3.48 -20.92
N PRO A 40 -7.00 -3.36 -22.27
CA PRO A 40 -7.94 -2.60 -23.09
C PRO A 40 -9.38 -3.08 -23.02
N ASP A 41 -9.58 -4.38 -22.80
CA ASP A 41 -10.90 -5.00 -22.63
C ASP A 41 -11.47 -4.89 -21.20
N GLU A 42 -10.72 -4.25 -20.30
CA GLU A 42 -11.09 -4.06 -18.87
C GLU A 42 -11.40 -5.35 -18.11
N THR A 43 -10.78 -6.46 -18.50
CA THR A 43 -10.98 -7.77 -17.86
C THR A 43 -9.92 -8.10 -16.82
N ILE A 44 -8.70 -7.58 -16.99
CA ILE A 44 -7.55 -7.86 -16.14
C ILE A 44 -6.96 -6.57 -15.59
N MET A 45 -6.75 -6.56 -14.28
CA MET A 45 -5.98 -5.53 -13.58
C MET A 45 -4.66 -6.15 -13.10
N GLY A 46 -3.55 -5.61 -13.57
CA GLY A 46 -2.23 -5.93 -13.03
C GLY A 46 -1.81 -4.87 -12.01
N PHE A 47 -1.10 -5.29 -10.98
CA PHE A 47 -0.63 -4.37 -9.94
C PHE A 47 0.68 -4.84 -9.29
N ALA A 48 1.39 -3.90 -8.68
CA ALA A 48 2.62 -4.19 -7.95
C ALA A 48 2.33 -5.11 -6.77
N PHE A 49 3.07 -6.21 -6.70
CA PHE A 49 2.92 -7.24 -5.67
C PHE A 49 4.26 -7.94 -5.43
N PRO A 50 4.60 -8.31 -4.20
CA PRO A 50 5.86 -8.99 -3.91
C PRO A 50 6.01 -10.29 -4.68
N ARG A 51 7.07 -10.38 -5.44
CA ARG A 51 7.35 -11.55 -6.30
C ARG A 51 7.45 -12.85 -5.51
N GLU A 52 7.96 -12.78 -4.29
CA GLU A 52 8.16 -13.92 -3.40
C GLU A 52 6.85 -14.49 -2.87
N GLU A 53 5.83 -13.66 -2.70
CA GLU A 53 4.51 -14.06 -2.19
C GLU A 53 3.56 -14.51 -3.30
N ARG A 54 3.84 -14.14 -4.53
CA ARG A 54 2.99 -14.42 -5.69
C ARG A 54 2.70 -15.89 -5.94
N PRO A 55 3.67 -16.83 -5.91
CA PRO A 55 3.39 -18.24 -6.17
C PRO A 55 2.40 -18.84 -5.19
N ALA A 56 2.47 -18.47 -3.92
CA ALA A 56 1.55 -18.95 -2.90
C ALA A 56 0.12 -18.42 -3.12
N LEU A 57 -0.01 -17.15 -3.51
CA LEU A 57 -1.32 -16.56 -3.77
C LEU A 57 -1.98 -17.15 -5.02
N ILE A 58 -1.24 -17.36 -6.10
CA ILE A 58 -1.74 -18.00 -7.32
C ILE A 58 -2.13 -19.46 -7.04
N ALA A 59 -1.34 -20.20 -6.25
CA ALA A 59 -1.65 -21.56 -5.89
C ALA A 59 -2.92 -21.67 -5.03
N ALA A 60 -3.14 -20.70 -4.14
CA ALA A 60 -4.34 -20.65 -3.29
C ALA A 60 -5.61 -20.26 -4.07
N GLU A 61 -5.50 -19.36 -5.03
CA GLU A 61 -6.63 -18.78 -5.76
C GLU A 61 -6.34 -18.66 -7.26
N PRO A 62 -6.14 -19.78 -7.97
CA PRO A 62 -5.71 -19.79 -9.38
C PRO A 62 -6.74 -19.20 -10.35
N ASP A 63 -8.03 -19.18 -9.95
CA ASP A 63 -9.11 -18.61 -10.76
C ASP A 63 -9.14 -17.06 -10.68
N ARG A 64 -8.50 -16.49 -9.68
CA ARG A 64 -8.51 -15.04 -9.42
C ARG A 64 -7.21 -14.37 -9.85
N PHE A 65 -6.08 -15.02 -9.60
CA PHE A 65 -4.75 -14.45 -9.78
C PHE A 65 -3.93 -15.24 -10.79
N LEU A 66 -3.18 -14.52 -11.61
CA LEU A 66 -2.35 -15.10 -12.65
C LEU A 66 -1.13 -14.22 -12.95
N VAL A 67 -0.22 -14.75 -13.74
CA VAL A 67 0.79 -13.97 -14.45
C VAL A 67 0.41 -14.00 -15.92
N HIS A 68 -0.15 -12.90 -16.42
CA HIS A 68 -0.68 -12.82 -17.78
C HIS A 68 0.41 -12.97 -18.85
N ARG A 69 1.60 -12.42 -18.58
CA ARG A 69 2.74 -12.52 -19.49
C ARG A 69 3.92 -13.16 -18.78
N PRO A 70 4.56 -14.20 -19.36
CA PRO A 70 5.75 -14.81 -18.76
C PRO A 70 6.88 -13.81 -18.49
N SER A 71 7.00 -12.76 -19.32
CA SER A 71 7.99 -11.70 -19.14
C SER A 71 7.81 -10.92 -17.85
N ASP A 72 6.59 -10.85 -17.31
CA ASP A 72 6.26 -10.10 -16.11
C ASP A 72 6.65 -10.87 -14.84
N ALA A 73 6.94 -12.16 -14.98
CA ALA A 73 7.38 -13.02 -13.87
C ALA A 73 8.64 -12.52 -13.15
N ARG A 74 9.49 -11.77 -13.82
CA ARG A 74 10.72 -11.17 -13.26
C ARG A 74 10.46 -9.94 -12.39
N PHE A 75 9.29 -9.31 -12.51
CA PHE A 75 8.92 -8.11 -11.78
C PHE A 75 8.11 -8.43 -10.52
N ASN A 76 8.03 -7.47 -9.61
CA ASN A 76 7.08 -7.48 -8.50
C ASN A 76 5.70 -7.12 -9.04
N TRP A 77 5.02 -8.09 -9.62
CA TRP A 77 3.78 -7.90 -10.34
C TRP A 77 2.89 -9.12 -10.28
N ILE A 78 1.58 -8.91 -10.19
CA ILE A 78 0.55 -9.95 -10.32
C ILE A 78 -0.64 -9.38 -11.08
N ASP A 79 -1.37 -10.24 -11.75
CA ASP A 79 -2.59 -9.90 -12.47
C ASP A 79 -3.80 -10.58 -11.81
N THR A 80 -4.95 -9.91 -11.84
CA THR A 80 -6.21 -10.44 -11.33
C THR A 80 -7.34 -10.21 -12.33
N HIS A 81 -8.28 -11.14 -12.35
CA HIS A 81 -9.52 -10.96 -13.10
C HIS A 81 -10.44 -9.97 -12.38
N MET A 82 -10.76 -8.86 -13.02
CA MET A 82 -11.57 -7.80 -12.42
C MET A 82 -12.98 -8.26 -12.03
N ALA A 83 -13.51 -9.27 -12.73
CA ALA A 83 -14.80 -9.87 -12.41
C ALA A 83 -14.80 -10.73 -11.13
N MET A 84 -13.62 -11.12 -10.65
CA MET A 84 -13.44 -12.04 -9.52
C MET A 84 -13.07 -11.34 -8.21
N ILE A 85 -13.02 -10.02 -8.22
CA ILE A 85 -12.67 -9.22 -7.04
C ILE A 85 -13.80 -8.24 -6.71
N THR A 86 -13.91 -7.89 -5.43
CA THR A 86 -14.84 -6.89 -4.96
C THR A 86 -14.22 -5.48 -5.04
N PRO A 87 -15.03 -4.41 -5.03
CA PRO A 87 -14.50 -3.04 -4.96
C PRO A 87 -13.63 -2.79 -3.72
N ALA A 88 -13.93 -3.42 -2.59
CA ALA A 88 -13.13 -3.32 -1.38
C ALA A 88 -11.75 -3.96 -1.56
N GLU A 89 -11.68 -5.17 -2.10
CA GLU A 89 -10.42 -5.85 -2.42
C GLU A 89 -9.59 -5.07 -3.44
N MET A 90 -10.23 -4.58 -4.49
CA MET A 90 -9.58 -3.75 -5.50
C MET A 90 -8.92 -2.52 -4.85
N ARG A 91 -9.63 -1.86 -3.95
CA ARG A 91 -9.10 -0.69 -3.23
C ARG A 91 -7.86 -1.06 -2.42
N GLU A 92 -7.88 -2.18 -1.70
CA GLU A 92 -6.72 -2.66 -0.93
C GLU A 92 -5.53 -2.96 -1.85
N PHE A 93 -5.74 -3.67 -2.95
CA PHE A 93 -4.68 -3.99 -3.91
C PHE A 93 -4.04 -2.74 -4.52
N VAL A 94 -4.84 -1.75 -4.89
CA VAL A 94 -4.34 -0.49 -5.46
C VAL A 94 -3.53 0.30 -4.42
N ILE A 95 -4.00 0.39 -3.18
CA ILE A 95 -3.31 1.09 -2.10
C ILE A 95 -2.00 0.37 -1.75
N ASP A 96 -2.01 -0.94 -1.61
CA ASP A 96 -0.80 -1.71 -1.29
C ASP A 96 0.23 -1.64 -2.42
N ALA A 97 -0.21 -1.69 -3.68
CA ALA A 97 0.66 -1.50 -4.83
C ALA A 97 1.28 -0.09 -4.85
N TRP A 98 0.51 0.93 -4.55
CA TRP A 98 1.00 2.29 -4.42
C TRP A 98 2.05 2.43 -3.31
N ARG A 99 1.82 1.79 -2.15
CA ARG A 99 2.77 1.78 -1.02
C ARG A 99 4.12 1.18 -1.38
N MET A 100 4.17 0.24 -2.31
CA MET A 100 5.42 -0.37 -2.79
C MET A 100 6.28 0.57 -3.62
N VAL A 101 5.70 1.57 -4.26
CA VAL A 101 6.38 2.44 -5.23
C VAL A 101 6.61 3.87 -4.73
N VAL A 102 6.04 4.25 -3.60
CA VAL A 102 6.25 5.56 -2.98
C VAL A 102 7.21 5.46 -1.79
N PRO A 103 7.86 6.57 -1.40
CA PRO A 103 8.63 6.59 -0.17
C PRO A 103 7.78 6.24 1.04
N LYS A 104 8.31 5.45 1.95
CA LYS A 104 7.60 5.00 3.17
C LYS A 104 7.01 6.17 3.98
N ARG A 105 7.71 7.29 4.00
CA ARG A 105 7.28 8.52 4.67
C ARG A 105 5.98 9.07 4.08
N LEU A 106 5.86 9.06 2.75
CA LEU A 106 4.67 9.51 2.05
C LEU A 106 3.49 8.56 2.28
N ALA A 107 3.75 7.25 2.24
CA ALA A 107 2.73 6.24 2.51
C ALA A 107 2.17 6.38 3.93
N ALA A 108 3.03 6.50 4.93
CA ALA A 108 2.62 6.70 6.33
C ALA A 108 1.80 7.98 6.51
N ALA A 109 2.24 9.10 5.96
CA ALA A 109 1.54 10.38 6.06
C ALA A 109 0.13 10.33 5.44
N HIS A 110 -0.02 9.62 4.32
CA HIS A 110 -1.32 9.51 3.65
C HIS A 110 -2.30 8.59 4.42
N LEU A 111 -1.81 7.51 4.99
CA LEU A 111 -2.63 6.53 5.70
C LEU A 111 -3.02 7.00 7.10
N ASP A 112 -2.21 7.84 7.70
CA ASP A 112 -2.50 8.45 9.01
C ASP A 112 -3.49 9.62 8.91
N GLN A 113 -3.77 10.12 7.71
CA GLN A 113 -4.80 11.12 7.52
C GLN A 113 -6.18 10.48 7.60
N PRO A 114 -7.09 11.02 8.44
CA PRO A 114 -8.48 10.61 8.41
C PRO A 114 -9.04 10.85 7.00
N PRO A 115 -9.96 10.00 6.52
CA PRO A 115 -10.59 10.22 5.23
C PRO A 115 -11.16 11.64 5.21
N ALA A 116 -10.85 12.39 4.16
CA ALA A 116 -11.40 13.71 3.96
C ALA A 116 -12.93 13.55 3.93
N LEU A 117 -13.59 14.01 5.01
CA LEU A 117 -15.04 14.12 5.05
C LEU A 117 -15.44 15.07 3.92
N GLY A 118 -16.17 14.56 2.95
CA GLY A 118 -16.76 15.38 1.92
C GLY A 118 -17.57 16.52 2.56
N PRO A 119 -17.75 17.66 1.88
CA PRO A 119 -18.48 18.78 2.40
C PRO A 119 -19.95 18.39 2.57
N GLY A 120 -20.36 18.24 3.83
CA GLY A 120 -21.76 18.09 4.20
C GLY A 120 -22.05 16.91 5.11
N ASP A 121 -21.73 17.10 6.38
CA ASP A 121 -22.58 16.69 7.48
C ASP A 121 -22.04 17.34 8.75
N ASP A 122 -22.69 18.43 9.14
CA ASP A 122 -22.57 19.03 10.47
C ASP A 122 -23.14 18.08 11.52
N ALA A 123 -22.41 17.04 11.84
CA ALA A 123 -22.67 16.29 13.04
C ALA A 123 -21.74 16.82 14.13
N ALA A 124 -22.20 17.75 14.89
CA ALA A 124 -21.59 18.18 16.13
C ALA A 124 -21.49 16.99 17.08
N GLY A 125 -20.30 16.47 17.21
CA GLY A 125 -19.93 15.39 18.11
C GLY A 125 -18.47 15.49 18.42
N ALA A 126 -18.05 16.55 19.07
CA ALA A 126 -16.74 16.67 19.66
C ALA A 126 -16.57 15.58 20.71
N ARG A 127 -15.99 14.46 20.35
CA ARG A 127 -15.46 13.53 21.34
C ARG A 127 -14.21 14.16 21.94
N PRO A 128 -14.15 14.27 23.29
CA PRO A 128 -12.94 14.74 23.93
C PRO A 128 -11.79 13.79 23.58
N ALA A 129 -10.69 14.37 23.15
CA ALA A 129 -9.46 13.65 22.95
C ALA A 129 -9.11 12.90 24.23
N ARG A 130 -9.00 11.59 24.17
CA ARG A 130 -8.41 10.82 25.25
C ARG A 130 -6.95 11.22 25.31
N THR A 131 -6.62 11.94 26.35
CA THR A 131 -5.25 12.19 26.74
C THR A 131 -4.64 10.84 27.08
N SER A 132 -3.85 10.30 26.18
CA SER A 132 -2.96 9.22 26.52
C SER A 132 -1.96 9.77 27.52
N GLN A 133 -2.14 9.41 28.77
CA GLN A 133 -1.10 9.58 29.75
C GLN A 133 0.06 8.68 29.30
N LEU A 134 1.07 9.30 28.75
CA LEU A 134 2.37 8.71 28.60
C LEU A 134 2.88 8.34 29.98
N ALA A 135 2.85 7.06 30.31
CA ALA A 135 3.59 6.53 31.43
C ALA A 135 5.07 6.86 31.20
N ARG A 136 5.58 7.79 31.97
CA ARG A 136 7.01 8.04 32.06
C ARG A 136 7.64 6.81 32.69
N THR A 137 8.22 5.97 31.87
CA THR A 137 9.16 4.95 32.31
C THR A 137 10.43 5.67 32.72
N THR A 138 10.61 5.84 33.99
CA THR A 138 11.87 6.27 34.59
C THR A 138 12.90 5.15 34.35
N ARG A 139 13.83 5.46 33.50
CA ARG A 139 15.01 4.63 33.25
C ARG A 139 15.87 4.62 34.52
N PRO A 140 16.18 3.46 35.14
CA PRO A 140 17.11 3.43 36.26
C PRO A 140 18.53 3.74 35.76
N ALA A 141 19.19 4.64 36.46
CA ALA A 141 20.58 4.99 36.21
C ALA A 141 21.48 3.78 36.39
N ARG A 142 22.25 3.47 35.35
CA ARG A 142 23.36 2.50 35.47
C ARG A 142 24.46 3.15 36.31
N THR A 143 24.63 2.66 37.52
CA THR A 143 25.84 2.88 38.31
C THR A 143 26.97 2.05 37.69
N SER A 144 27.88 2.74 37.02
CA SER A 144 29.10 2.17 36.52
C SER A 144 30.06 2.00 37.74
N THR A 145 30.18 0.80 38.27
CA THR A 145 31.22 0.48 39.20
C THR A 145 32.45 0.05 38.40
N ARG A 146 33.43 0.91 38.38
CA ARG A 146 34.75 0.66 37.83
C ARG A 146 35.53 -0.20 38.81
N PRO A 147 36.06 -1.38 38.46
CA PRO A 147 36.94 -2.13 39.35
C PRO A 147 38.31 -1.47 39.39
N ALA A 148 38.80 -1.28 40.60
CA ALA A 148 40.13 -0.79 40.87
C ALA A 148 41.19 -1.79 40.42
N ARG A 149 42.17 -1.26 39.72
CA ARG A 149 43.36 -1.98 39.29
C ARG A 149 44.26 -2.19 40.53
N ALA A 150 44.37 -3.46 40.98
CA ALA A 150 45.35 -3.83 41.99
C ALA A 150 46.77 -3.82 41.39
N GLY A 151 47.64 -3.08 42.05
CA GLY A 151 49.05 -3.03 41.70
C GLY A 151 49.78 -4.30 42.05
N ARG A 152 50.79 -4.55 41.30
CA ARG A 152 51.77 -5.59 41.52
C ARG A 152 53.01 -5.01 42.20
N PRO A 153 53.69 -5.77 43.11
CA PRO A 153 55.07 -5.53 43.45
C PRO A 153 56.02 -6.09 42.39
#